data_aaaa4c8b28cca511c227ad3d73bbc6fe
#
_entry.id   aaaa4c8b28cca511c227ad3d73bbc6fe
#
_cell.length_a   1.000
_cell.length_b   1.000
_cell.length_c   1.000
_cell.angle_alpha   90.00
_cell.angle_beta   90.00
_cell.angle_gamma   90.00
#
_symmetry.space_group_name_H-M   'P 1'
#
loop_
_entity.id
_entity.type
_entity.pdbx_description
1 polymer ?
#
loop_
_entity_poly.entity_id
_entity_poly.type
_entity_poly.pdbx_seq_one_letter_code
_entity_poly.pdbx_strand_id
1 'polypeptide(L)'
;MSSVDPRTPVLVGAGQFIQKPDNPVEAIEPLAMMREALEAAADDAGARALLDRATHTWVVKGAWPYTDPGRLLRNEFGNNSKTGLSTDGGNTPQSLVNKASLRIQNGEADIVLIVGAEGIWSRRRAKRAGERIPYTDQAETSPDEVLGKDVTMSHPVELERGFAMPINFYPIFESAFRASRGETIEQHRDRVSEMWEIFNKVACANPYSWVRNPMTAEEIRNPGPANRLVGFPYTKAMNSNWDLDQAAALIVCSAEAAEAAGVASDRWLFPQSGTDGADTNFVSNRRDLHSSPAIQVAGRRAMELAGVSPSDIDHVDLYSCFPSAVQIAATEMELGIDRQLTQTGGLTFAGGPLNNYVTHSIATMAGVLREDAGSVGLCSANGGYITKHAFGLYST
;
A
#
# COMPACT_ATOMS: atom_id res chain seq x y z
N MET A 1 11.26 28.19 -18.65
CA MET A 1 10.48 27.25 -17.83
C MET A 1 9.80 28.08 -16.76
N SER A 2 8.48 27.98 -16.57
CA SER A 2 7.85 28.58 -15.40
C SER A 2 8.46 27.90 -14.17
N SER A 3 8.96 28.70 -13.23
CA SER A 3 9.50 28.15 -11.97
C SER A 3 8.37 27.43 -11.23
N VAL A 4 8.60 26.18 -10.84
CA VAL A 4 7.68 25.45 -9.95
C VAL A 4 7.59 26.22 -8.64
N ASP A 5 6.39 26.33 -8.07
CA ASP A 5 6.20 26.96 -6.76
C ASP A 5 7.09 26.26 -5.72
N PRO A 6 7.91 26.98 -4.94
CA PRO A 6 8.82 26.39 -3.95
C PRO A 6 8.13 25.46 -2.95
N ARG A 7 6.81 25.67 -2.68
CA ARG A 7 6.02 24.82 -1.77
C ARG A 7 5.27 23.70 -2.47
N THR A 8 5.49 23.47 -3.77
CA THR A 8 4.92 22.30 -4.46
C THR A 8 5.46 21.02 -3.84
N PRO A 9 4.58 20.10 -3.42
CA PRO A 9 5.02 18.80 -2.92
C PRO A 9 5.52 17.94 -4.08
N VAL A 10 6.67 17.32 -3.91
CA VAL A 10 7.26 16.36 -4.86
C VAL A 10 7.66 15.07 -4.14
N LEU A 11 7.33 13.94 -4.72
CA LEU A 11 7.86 12.63 -4.33
C LEU A 11 9.18 12.44 -5.08
N VAL A 12 10.27 12.41 -4.37
CA VAL A 12 11.62 12.40 -4.97
C VAL A 12 12.36 11.08 -4.77
N GLY A 13 12.03 10.35 -3.72
CA GLY A 13 12.68 9.08 -3.39
C GLY A 13 11.67 7.99 -3.07
N ALA A 14 11.91 6.80 -3.61
CA ALA A 14 11.09 5.61 -3.42
C ALA A 14 11.99 4.39 -3.26
N GLY A 15 11.95 3.75 -2.08
CA GLY A 15 12.80 2.62 -1.74
C GLY A 15 11.99 1.41 -1.31
N GLN A 16 12.47 0.23 -1.69
CA GLN A 16 11.88 -1.03 -1.28
C GLN A 16 12.98 -1.99 -0.82
N PHE A 17 12.65 -2.82 0.16
CA PHE A 17 13.55 -3.83 0.70
C PHE A 17 12.79 -5.15 0.88
N ILE A 18 13.45 -6.26 0.59
CA ILE A 18 12.93 -7.62 0.76
C ILE A 18 14.04 -8.53 1.26
N GLN A 19 13.74 -9.40 2.21
CA GLN A 19 14.68 -10.41 2.67
C GLN A 19 14.04 -11.80 2.72
N LYS A 20 14.82 -12.81 2.35
CA LYS A 20 14.45 -14.22 2.46
C LYS A 20 15.67 -15.05 2.86
N PRO A 21 16.22 -14.87 4.06
CA PRO A 21 17.40 -15.62 4.47
C PRO A 21 17.07 -17.11 4.62
N ASP A 22 18.01 -17.97 4.25
CA ASP A 22 17.88 -19.42 4.43
C ASP A 22 17.79 -19.76 5.92
N ASN A 23 18.64 -19.16 6.72
CA ASN A 23 18.60 -19.22 8.17
C ASN A 23 17.77 -18.03 8.73
N PRO A 24 16.62 -18.27 9.37
CA PRO A 24 15.73 -17.19 9.82
C PRO A 24 16.35 -16.29 10.89
N VAL A 25 17.37 -16.73 11.63
CA VAL A 25 18.02 -15.90 12.66
C VAL A 25 19.00 -14.87 12.07
N GLU A 26 19.32 -14.99 10.79
CA GLU A 26 20.12 -14.00 10.05
C GLU A 26 19.26 -12.86 9.50
N ALA A 27 17.93 -12.97 9.62
CA ALA A 27 17.03 -11.90 9.24
C ALA A 27 17.25 -10.67 10.12
N ILE A 28 17.27 -9.51 9.49
CA ILE A 28 17.24 -8.24 10.23
C ILE A 28 15.83 -7.92 10.70
N GLU A 29 15.72 -7.17 11.78
CA GLU A 29 14.46 -6.76 12.38
C GLU A 29 13.72 -5.73 11.52
N PRO A 30 12.40 -5.53 11.71
CA PRO A 30 11.62 -4.54 10.95
C PRO A 30 12.17 -3.11 11.01
N LEU A 31 12.74 -2.67 12.13
CA LEU A 31 13.36 -1.34 12.24
C LEU A 31 14.56 -1.21 11.28
N ALA A 32 15.44 -2.20 11.26
CA ALA A 32 16.57 -2.22 10.33
C ALA A 32 16.11 -2.31 8.86
N MET A 33 15.03 -3.07 8.56
CA MET A 33 14.44 -3.09 7.22
C MET A 33 13.87 -1.72 6.82
N MET A 34 13.26 -0.98 7.75
CA MET A 34 12.80 0.40 7.51
C MET A 34 13.97 1.31 7.17
N ARG A 35 15.09 1.19 7.88
CA ARG A 35 16.32 1.95 7.59
C ARG A 35 16.81 1.65 6.17
N GLU A 36 16.96 0.38 5.81
CA GLU A 36 17.39 -0.04 4.46
C GLU A 36 16.46 0.55 3.37
N ALA A 37 15.14 0.53 3.59
CA ALA A 37 14.18 1.11 2.65
C ALA A 37 14.31 2.64 2.54
N LEU A 38 14.59 3.35 3.63
CA LEU A 38 14.84 4.80 3.62
C LEU A 38 16.15 5.14 2.93
N GLU A 39 17.21 4.37 3.16
CA GLU A 39 18.49 4.52 2.47
C GLU A 39 18.32 4.27 0.96
N ALA A 40 17.59 3.22 0.58
CA ALA A 40 17.25 2.97 -0.83
C ALA A 40 16.43 4.11 -1.45
N ALA A 41 15.51 4.72 -0.69
CA ALA A 41 14.75 5.88 -1.17
C ALA A 41 15.63 7.13 -1.34
N ALA A 42 16.61 7.33 -0.47
CA ALA A 42 17.58 8.43 -0.60
C ALA A 42 18.55 8.23 -1.77
N ASP A 43 18.96 6.99 -2.01
CA ASP A 43 19.78 6.61 -3.16
C ASP A 43 18.99 6.80 -4.48
N ASP A 44 17.69 6.42 -4.48
CA ASP A 44 16.78 6.67 -5.60
C ASP A 44 16.62 8.16 -5.92
N ALA A 45 16.58 9.01 -4.89
CA ALA A 45 16.58 10.48 -5.05
C ALA A 45 17.95 11.04 -5.45
N GLY A 46 19.03 10.28 -5.29
CA GLY A 46 20.41 10.77 -5.44
C GLY A 46 20.81 11.80 -4.37
N ALA A 47 20.15 11.82 -3.21
CA ALA A 47 20.27 12.90 -2.23
C ALA A 47 20.14 12.40 -0.78
N ARG A 48 21.22 11.79 -0.25
CA ARG A 48 21.26 11.31 1.13
C ARG A 48 20.93 12.36 2.18
N ALA A 49 21.29 13.62 1.91
CA ALA A 49 21.03 14.74 2.81
C ALA A 49 19.55 14.94 3.14
N LEU A 50 18.61 14.35 2.36
CA LEU A 50 17.19 14.37 2.66
C LEU A 50 16.86 13.62 3.96
N LEU A 51 17.58 12.54 4.29
CA LEU A 51 17.42 11.81 5.54
C LEU A 51 17.87 12.63 6.73
N ASP A 52 19.03 13.29 6.62
CA ASP A 52 19.63 14.06 7.71
C ASP A 52 18.85 15.36 8.00
N ARG A 53 18.16 15.90 6.98
CA ARG A 53 17.38 17.14 7.03
C ARG A 53 15.87 16.92 7.16
N ALA A 54 15.42 15.70 7.39
CA ALA A 54 14.00 15.40 7.52
C ALA A 54 13.35 16.25 8.62
N THR A 55 12.20 16.84 8.30
CA THR A 55 11.37 17.57 9.27
C THR A 55 10.34 16.67 9.94
N HIS A 56 9.94 15.58 9.26
CA HIS A 56 9.00 14.59 9.77
C HIS A 56 9.45 13.18 9.40
N THR A 57 9.32 12.23 10.35
CA THR A 57 9.52 10.79 10.14
C THR A 57 8.25 10.07 10.56
N TRP A 58 7.48 9.62 9.57
CA TRP A 58 6.19 8.96 9.78
C TRP A 58 6.30 7.47 9.47
N VAL A 59 5.87 6.67 10.43
CA VAL A 59 5.92 5.22 10.29
C VAL A 59 4.52 4.65 10.14
N VAL A 60 4.36 3.79 9.15
CA VAL A 60 3.16 2.98 8.96
C VAL A 60 3.17 1.86 9.99
N LYS A 61 2.12 1.81 10.82
CA LYS A 61 2.01 0.83 11.92
C LYS A 61 2.07 -0.61 11.41
N GLY A 62 2.83 -1.43 12.11
CA GLY A 62 3.01 -2.85 11.79
C GLY A 62 2.89 -3.76 13.03
N ALA A 63 3.11 -5.06 12.82
CA ALA A 63 2.99 -6.11 13.84
C ALA A 63 4.31 -6.35 14.61
N TRP A 64 4.86 -5.30 15.17
CA TRP A 64 6.10 -5.28 15.95
C TRP A 64 5.91 -4.49 17.27
N PRO A 65 6.82 -4.59 18.27
CA PRO A 65 6.60 -4.04 19.60
C PRO A 65 7.04 -2.59 19.79
N TYR A 66 7.56 -1.91 18.77
CA TYR A 66 8.06 -0.54 18.93
C TYR A 66 6.93 0.43 19.24
N THR A 67 7.15 1.33 20.19
CA THR A 67 6.17 2.35 20.61
C THR A 67 6.29 3.64 19.79
N ASP A 68 7.50 4.00 19.36
CA ASP A 68 7.81 5.13 18.48
C ASP A 68 9.02 4.79 17.59
N PRO A 69 8.85 3.97 16.56
CA PRO A 69 9.95 3.60 15.66
C PRO A 69 10.50 4.80 14.88
N GLY A 70 9.69 5.83 14.66
CA GLY A 70 10.14 7.08 14.04
C GLY A 70 11.25 7.76 14.85
N ARG A 71 11.18 7.69 16.18
CA ARG A 71 12.22 8.22 17.07
C ARG A 71 13.53 7.43 16.98
N LEU A 72 13.46 6.12 16.81
CA LEU A 72 14.65 5.30 16.63
C LEU A 72 15.31 5.65 15.28
N LEU A 73 14.54 5.72 14.20
CA LEU A 73 15.04 6.07 12.86
C LEU A 73 15.66 7.48 12.81
N ARG A 74 14.98 8.49 13.37
CA ARG A 74 15.54 9.85 13.37
C ARG A 74 16.87 9.95 14.13
N ASN A 75 17.03 9.18 15.21
CA ASN A 75 18.27 9.13 15.96
C ASN A 75 19.41 8.48 15.16
N GLU A 76 19.11 7.43 14.40
CA GLU A 76 20.07 6.80 13.49
C GLU A 76 20.51 7.74 12.38
N PHE A 77 19.61 8.54 11.82
CA PHE A 77 19.92 9.55 10.79
C PHE A 77 20.41 10.89 11.35
N GLY A 78 20.46 11.04 12.68
CA GLY A 78 20.99 12.23 13.32
C GLY A 78 20.14 13.50 13.10
N ASN A 79 18.86 13.37 12.78
CA ASN A 79 17.95 14.50 12.58
C ASN A 79 17.03 14.74 13.79
N ASN A 80 16.28 15.84 13.76
CA ASN A 80 15.33 16.24 14.80
C ASN A 80 13.87 16.25 14.30
N SER A 81 13.54 15.35 13.37
CA SER A 81 12.20 15.27 12.78
C SER A 81 11.12 15.01 13.85
N LYS A 82 9.93 15.57 13.64
CA LYS A 82 8.72 15.17 14.37
C LYS A 82 8.34 13.76 13.99
N THR A 83 8.09 12.92 14.98
CA THR A 83 7.74 11.52 14.74
C THR A 83 6.23 11.34 14.66
N GLY A 84 5.80 10.46 13.76
CA GLY A 84 4.41 10.08 13.61
C GLY A 84 4.23 8.58 13.45
N LEU A 85 3.18 8.05 14.07
CA LEU A 85 2.78 6.66 13.90
C LEU A 85 1.35 6.59 13.37
N SER A 86 1.15 5.84 12.28
CA SER A 86 -0.20 5.68 11.73
C SER A 86 -1.08 4.80 12.62
N THR A 87 -2.39 4.94 12.50
CA THR A 87 -3.36 3.96 12.97
C THR A 87 -3.41 2.74 12.03
N ASP A 88 -4.13 1.68 12.42
CA ASP A 88 -4.30 0.50 11.59
C ASP A 88 -5.15 0.77 10.34
N GLY A 89 -4.70 0.27 9.19
CA GLY A 89 -5.43 0.30 7.93
C GLY A 89 -4.52 0.36 6.70
N GLY A 90 -4.79 -0.47 5.72
CA GLY A 90 -4.05 -0.46 4.45
C GLY A 90 -4.24 0.82 3.61
N ASN A 91 -5.17 1.71 4.01
CA ASN A 91 -5.33 3.04 3.43
C ASN A 91 -4.26 4.02 3.91
N THR A 92 -3.59 3.75 5.05
CA THR A 92 -2.75 4.74 5.73
C THR A 92 -1.56 5.25 4.92
N PRO A 93 -0.81 4.46 4.14
CA PRO A 93 0.32 5.01 3.40
C PRO A 93 -0.10 6.12 2.42
N GLN A 94 -1.18 5.91 1.65
CA GLN A 94 -1.67 6.95 0.75
C GLN A 94 -2.20 8.17 1.51
N SER A 95 -2.94 7.94 2.61
CA SER A 95 -3.40 9.03 3.48
C SER A 95 -2.23 9.85 4.05
N LEU A 96 -1.08 9.21 4.32
CA LEU A 96 0.13 9.90 4.76
C LEU A 96 0.75 10.76 3.65
N VAL A 97 0.78 10.28 2.41
CA VAL A 97 1.24 11.08 1.26
C VAL A 97 0.32 12.28 1.05
N ASN A 98 -1.02 12.08 1.09
CA ASN A 98 -2.00 13.17 1.00
C ASN A 98 -1.74 14.23 2.09
N LYS A 99 -1.54 13.79 3.33
CA LYS A 99 -1.28 14.68 4.47
C LYS A 99 0.08 15.37 4.35
N ALA A 100 1.13 14.68 3.91
CA ALA A 100 2.45 15.26 3.69
C ALA A 100 2.40 16.37 2.65
N SER A 101 1.71 16.13 1.54
CA SER A 101 1.53 17.12 0.48
C SER A 101 0.84 18.39 0.99
N LEU A 102 -0.24 18.26 1.76
CA LEU A 102 -0.92 19.41 2.36
C LEU A 102 -0.04 20.17 3.34
N ARG A 103 0.71 19.49 4.21
CA ARG A 103 1.63 20.14 5.15
C ARG A 103 2.75 20.89 4.45
N ILE A 104 3.29 20.31 3.38
CA ILE A 104 4.31 20.95 2.56
C ILE A 104 3.76 22.23 1.91
N GLN A 105 2.59 22.17 1.29
CA GLN A 105 1.93 23.34 0.71
C GLN A 105 1.66 24.44 1.73
N ASN A 106 1.29 24.09 2.94
CA ASN A 106 1.01 25.02 4.04
C ASN A 106 2.28 25.56 4.73
N GLY A 107 3.49 25.08 4.37
CA GLY A 107 4.73 25.47 5.05
C GLY A 107 4.92 24.83 6.44
N GLU A 108 4.17 23.78 6.76
CA GLU A 108 4.24 23.06 8.03
C GLU A 108 5.29 21.93 8.03
N ALA A 109 5.73 21.52 6.85
CA ALA A 109 6.76 20.51 6.62
C ALA A 109 7.60 20.87 5.39
N ASP A 110 8.85 20.43 5.37
CA ASP A 110 9.75 20.57 4.22
C ASP A 110 10.13 19.21 3.64
N ILE A 111 10.48 18.25 4.48
CA ILE A 111 10.88 16.89 4.08
C ILE A 111 10.17 15.90 5.01
N VAL A 112 9.37 15.02 4.43
CA VAL A 112 8.59 13.98 5.13
C VAL A 112 9.08 12.61 4.67
N LEU A 113 9.60 11.82 5.59
CA LEU A 113 9.92 10.41 5.40
C LEU A 113 8.70 9.59 5.79
N ILE A 114 8.23 8.72 4.89
CA ILE A 114 7.13 7.77 5.14
C ILE A 114 7.70 6.37 4.95
N VAL A 115 7.58 5.51 5.97
CA VAL A 115 8.19 4.17 5.93
C VAL A 115 7.37 3.16 6.72
N GLY A 116 7.44 1.90 6.31
CA GLY A 116 6.90 0.78 7.06
C GLY A 116 7.58 -0.53 6.71
N ALA A 117 7.49 -1.51 7.59
CA ALA A 117 8.05 -2.85 7.38
C ALA A 117 7.27 -3.92 8.13
N GLU A 118 7.33 -5.14 7.59
CA GLU A 118 6.90 -6.38 8.26
C GLU A 118 7.97 -7.45 8.12
N GLY A 119 8.26 -8.15 9.23
CA GLY A 119 9.21 -9.27 9.31
C GLY A 119 8.53 -10.55 9.83
N ILE A 120 7.35 -10.88 9.30
CA ILE A 120 6.50 -11.94 9.85
C ILE A 120 7.02 -13.32 9.46
N TRP A 121 7.49 -13.48 8.23
CA TRP A 121 7.94 -14.78 7.71
C TRP A 121 9.17 -15.30 8.45
N SER A 122 10.21 -14.52 8.61
CA SER A 122 11.41 -14.92 9.35
C SER A 122 11.11 -15.10 10.83
N ARG A 123 10.31 -14.20 11.45
CA ARG A 123 9.91 -14.33 12.86
C ARG A 123 9.17 -15.65 13.13
N ARG A 124 8.25 -16.06 12.23
CA ARG A 124 7.53 -17.34 12.36
C ARG A 124 8.45 -18.56 12.19
N ARG A 125 9.39 -18.49 11.26
CA ARG A 125 10.39 -19.56 11.05
C ARG A 125 11.33 -19.68 12.23
N ALA A 126 11.89 -18.59 12.73
CA ALA A 126 12.73 -18.57 13.93
C ALA A 126 11.99 -19.18 15.13
N LYS A 127 10.73 -18.75 15.38
CA LYS A 127 9.92 -19.31 16.46
C LYS A 127 9.70 -20.82 16.32
N ARG A 128 9.51 -21.35 15.11
CA ARG A 128 9.37 -22.80 14.87
C ARG A 128 10.67 -23.57 15.12
N ALA A 129 11.82 -22.91 14.90
CA ALA A 129 13.16 -23.46 15.21
C ALA A 129 13.53 -23.33 16.70
N GLY A 130 12.67 -22.74 17.54
CA GLY A 130 12.99 -22.47 18.95
C GLY A 130 13.87 -21.23 19.15
N GLU A 131 14.05 -20.43 18.11
CA GLU A 131 14.93 -19.26 18.06
C GLU A 131 14.14 -17.95 18.06
N ARG A 132 14.85 -16.84 18.22
CA ARG A 132 14.30 -15.48 18.18
C ARG A 132 15.18 -14.58 17.32
N ILE A 133 14.53 -13.70 16.54
CA ILE A 133 15.18 -12.54 15.94
C ILE A 133 15.20 -11.47 17.02
N PRO A 134 16.37 -10.94 17.41
CA PRO A 134 16.44 -9.86 18.37
C PRO A 134 15.83 -8.59 17.76
N TYR A 135 15.00 -7.91 18.54
CA TYR A 135 14.46 -6.60 18.19
C TYR A 135 15.06 -5.54 19.10
N THR A 136 15.29 -4.37 18.56
CA THR A 136 15.77 -3.21 19.34
C THR A 136 14.79 -2.92 20.47
N ASP A 137 15.30 -2.89 21.71
CA ASP A 137 14.51 -2.47 22.86
C ASP A 137 14.25 -0.97 22.81
N GLN A 138 13.02 -0.60 23.00
CA GLN A 138 12.62 0.80 23.11
C GLN A 138 11.92 1.03 24.44
N ALA A 139 12.42 2.00 25.22
CA ALA A 139 11.71 2.46 26.41
C ALA A 139 10.32 2.96 25.99
N GLU A 140 9.32 2.77 26.87
CA GLU A 140 7.98 3.25 26.62
C GLU A 140 7.99 4.76 26.33
N THR A 141 7.55 5.11 25.16
CA THR A 141 7.49 6.48 24.64
C THR A 141 6.32 6.60 23.69
N SER A 142 5.95 7.82 23.35
CA SER A 142 4.88 8.07 22.37
C SER A 142 5.43 8.86 21.20
N PRO A 143 4.95 8.62 19.97
CA PRO A 143 5.25 9.49 18.85
C PRO A 143 4.71 10.91 19.12
N ASP A 144 5.32 11.89 18.46
CA ASP A 144 4.87 13.30 18.60
C ASP A 144 3.43 13.47 18.07
N GLU A 145 3.01 12.59 17.14
CA GLU A 145 1.62 12.56 16.65
C GLU A 145 1.15 11.15 16.26
N VAL A 146 -0.15 10.91 16.44
CA VAL A 146 -0.85 9.74 15.90
C VAL A 146 -1.57 10.14 14.62
N LEU A 147 -1.30 9.41 13.54
CA LEU A 147 -1.74 9.74 12.19
C LEU A 147 -2.92 8.87 11.77
N GLY A 148 -4.12 9.43 11.82
CA GLY A 148 -5.36 8.73 11.50
C GLY A 148 -6.28 8.58 12.70
N LYS A 149 -7.32 7.75 12.54
CA LYS A 149 -8.27 7.40 13.59
C LYS A 149 -8.47 5.90 13.62
N ASP A 150 -8.40 5.30 14.79
CA ASP A 150 -8.84 3.94 14.99
C ASP A 150 -10.37 3.89 14.96
N VAL A 151 -10.91 2.92 14.25
CA VAL A 151 -12.35 2.68 14.18
C VAL A 151 -12.65 1.21 14.42
N THR A 152 -13.77 0.95 15.06
CA THR A 152 -14.27 -0.42 15.23
C THR A 152 -14.75 -0.94 13.88
N MET A 153 -14.13 -2.01 13.39
CA MET A 153 -14.35 -2.53 12.04
C MET A 153 -15.44 -3.61 11.98
N SER A 154 -15.71 -4.29 13.09
CA SER A 154 -16.71 -5.37 13.16
C SER A 154 -17.72 -5.07 14.26
N HIS A 155 -19.01 -5.22 13.92
CA HIS A 155 -20.08 -5.14 14.89
C HIS A 155 -20.06 -6.38 15.82
N PRO A 156 -20.43 -6.29 17.12
CA PRO A 156 -20.47 -7.44 18.00
C PRO A 156 -21.26 -8.63 17.43
N VAL A 157 -22.40 -8.39 16.78
CA VAL A 157 -23.20 -9.42 16.12
C VAL A 157 -22.45 -10.09 14.95
N GLU A 158 -21.61 -9.36 14.20
CA GLU A 158 -20.76 -9.94 13.16
C GLU A 158 -19.73 -10.91 13.78
N LEU A 159 -19.09 -10.50 14.88
CA LEU A 159 -18.15 -11.34 15.64
C LEU A 159 -18.82 -12.59 16.21
N GLU A 160 -20.01 -12.46 16.80
CA GLU A 160 -20.80 -13.60 17.31
C GLU A 160 -21.15 -14.62 16.21
N ARG A 161 -21.28 -14.17 14.96
CA ARG A 161 -21.54 -15.02 13.78
C ARG A 161 -20.26 -15.51 13.10
N GLY A 162 -19.07 -15.27 13.69
CA GLY A 162 -17.79 -15.73 13.17
C GLY A 162 -17.18 -14.84 12.10
N PHE A 163 -17.71 -13.64 11.88
CA PHE A 163 -17.15 -12.66 10.94
C PHE A 163 -16.09 -11.79 11.63
N ALA A 164 -14.89 -12.34 11.77
CA ALA A 164 -13.78 -11.70 12.48
C ALA A 164 -12.56 -11.41 11.61
N MET A 165 -12.44 -12.08 10.47
CA MET A 165 -11.29 -11.99 9.58
C MET A 165 -11.71 -11.59 8.16
N PRO A 166 -10.82 -10.92 7.38
CA PRO A 166 -11.16 -10.52 6.02
C PRO A 166 -11.72 -11.65 5.16
N ILE A 167 -11.18 -12.86 5.29
CA ILE A 167 -11.65 -14.03 4.55
C ILE A 167 -13.11 -14.42 4.84
N ASN A 168 -13.68 -13.93 5.93
CA ASN A 168 -15.09 -14.17 6.24
C ASN A 168 -16.00 -13.16 5.50
N PHE A 169 -15.52 -11.95 5.25
CA PHE A 169 -16.30 -10.88 4.62
C PHE A 169 -16.15 -10.82 3.10
N TYR A 170 -14.94 -10.91 2.58
CA TYR A 170 -14.68 -10.68 1.15
C TYR A 170 -15.41 -11.67 0.20
N PRO A 171 -15.64 -12.96 0.55
CA PRO A 171 -16.51 -13.85 -0.24
C PRO A 171 -17.94 -13.35 -0.39
N ILE A 172 -18.45 -12.56 0.55
CA ILE A 172 -19.82 -12.01 0.49
C ILE A 172 -19.84 -10.87 -0.53
N PHE A 173 -18.83 -9.97 -0.52
CA PHE A 173 -18.68 -8.94 -1.55
C PHE A 173 -18.54 -9.57 -2.94
N GLU A 174 -17.72 -10.61 -3.07
CA GLU A 174 -17.53 -11.34 -4.33
C GLU A 174 -18.85 -11.94 -4.86
N SER A 175 -19.62 -12.57 -3.98
CA SER A 175 -20.92 -13.16 -4.32
C SER A 175 -21.93 -12.08 -4.75
N ALA A 176 -21.95 -10.96 -4.05
CA ALA A 176 -22.81 -9.81 -4.38
C ALA A 176 -22.41 -9.18 -5.73
N PHE A 177 -21.10 -9.00 -5.96
CA PHE A 177 -20.59 -8.48 -7.22
C PHE A 177 -20.91 -9.40 -8.40
N ARG A 178 -20.68 -10.70 -8.24
CA ARG A 178 -21.09 -11.69 -9.25
C ARG A 178 -22.58 -11.58 -9.59
N ALA A 179 -23.42 -11.51 -8.57
CA ALA A 179 -24.87 -11.43 -8.76
C ALA A 179 -25.30 -10.13 -9.48
N SER A 180 -24.68 -9.00 -9.16
CA SER A 180 -24.96 -7.72 -9.82
C SER A 180 -24.62 -7.74 -11.32
N ARG A 181 -23.67 -8.59 -11.73
CA ARG A 181 -23.29 -8.79 -13.12
C ARG A 181 -24.12 -9.83 -13.85
N GLY A 182 -24.97 -10.59 -13.14
CA GLY A 182 -25.74 -11.70 -13.70
C GLY A 182 -24.90 -12.90 -14.14
N GLU A 183 -23.67 -13.04 -13.65
CA GLU A 183 -22.75 -14.13 -14.02
C GLU A 183 -23.10 -15.43 -13.29
N THR A 184 -22.95 -16.57 -13.99
CA THR A 184 -22.91 -17.87 -13.29
C THR A 184 -21.67 -17.98 -12.41
N ILE A 185 -21.62 -18.98 -11.54
CA ILE A 185 -20.44 -19.22 -10.69
C ILE A 185 -19.20 -19.52 -11.57
N GLU A 186 -19.36 -20.31 -12.59
CA GLU A 186 -18.29 -20.72 -13.51
C GLU A 186 -17.76 -19.51 -14.29
N GLN A 187 -18.63 -18.76 -14.95
CA GLN A 187 -18.26 -17.54 -15.69
C GLN A 187 -17.49 -16.55 -14.79
N HIS A 188 -17.98 -16.36 -13.59
CA HIS A 188 -17.33 -15.47 -12.65
C HIS A 188 -15.93 -15.95 -12.22
N ARG A 189 -15.81 -17.24 -11.88
CA ARG A 189 -14.52 -17.84 -11.49
C ARG A 189 -13.50 -17.80 -12.63
N ASP A 190 -13.93 -18.03 -13.87
CA ASP A 190 -13.08 -17.92 -15.06
C ASP A 190 -12.53 -16.51 -15.20
N ARG A 191 -13.39 -15.51 -15.25
CA ARG A 191 -13.02 -14.11 -15.39
C ARG A 191 -12.11 -13.60 -14.26
N VAL A 192 -12.43 -13.93 -13.01
CA VAL A 192 -11.62 -13.53 -11.86
C VAL A 192 -10.24 -14.16 -11.88
N SER A 193 -10.13 -15.43 -12.27
CA SER A 193 -8.83 -16.09 -12.38
C SER A 193 -7.98 -15.57 -13.54
N GLU A 194 -8.59 -15.21 -14.66
CA GLU A 194 -7.90 -14.55 -15.78
C GLU A 194 -7.35 -13.17 -15.37
N MET A 195 -8.13 -12.36 -14.65
CA MET A 195 -7.66 -11.12 -14.08
C MET A 195 -6.48 -11.36 -13.12
N TRP A 196 -6.56 -12.38 -12.26
CA TRP A 196 -5.49 -12.70 -11.30
C TRP A 196 -4.23 -13.27 -11.95
N GLU A 197 -4.35 -13.93 -13.11
CA GLU A 197 -3.19 -14.32 -13.92
C GLU A 197 -2.41 -13.09 -14.42
N ILE A 198 -3.09 -12.00 -14.78
CA ILE A 198 -2.42 -10.73 -15.13
C ILE A 198 -1.64 -10.20 -13.92
N PHE A 199 -2.22 -10.21 -12.72
CA PHE A 199 -1.53 -9.83 -11.48
C PHE A 199 -0.30 -10.70 -11.23
N ASN A 200 -0.40 -12.01 -11.42
CA ASN A 200 0.73 -12.92 -11.29
C ASN A 200 1.84 -12.63 -12.32
N LYS A 201 1.50 -12.37 -13.57
CA LYS A 201 2.47 -12.00 -14.61
C LYS A 201 3.25 -10.74 -14.24
N VAL A 202 2.57 -9.71 -13.75
CA VAL A 202 3.20 -8.48 -13.26
C VAL A 202 4.12 -8.78 -12.07
N ALA A 203 3.67 -9.57 -11.09
CA ALA A 203 4.48 -9.96 -9.95
C ALA A 203 5.75 -10.73 -10.35
N CYS A 204 5.67 -11.59 -11.35
CA CYS A 204 6.83 -12.34 -11.85
C CYS A 204 7.93 -11.42 -12.42
N ALA A 205 7.54 -10.28 -12.99
CA ALA A 205 8.45 -9.27 -13.53
C ALA A 205 8.99 -8.31 -12.45
N ASN A 206 8.23 -8.08 -11.36
CA ASN A 206 8.60 -7.16 -10.31
C ASN A 206 9.67 -7.78 -9.36
N PRO A 207 10.89 -7.21 -9.25
CA PRO A 207 11.97 -7.75 -8.41
C PRO A 207 11.63 -7.75 -6.91
N TYR A 208 10.73 -6.88 -6.48
CA TYR A 208 10.28 -6.75 -5.09
C TYR A 208 9.07 -7.62 -4.75
N SER A 209 8.59 -8.45 -5.67
CA SER A 209 7.48 -9.38 -5.40
C SER A 209 7.94 -10.56 -4.54
N TRP A 210 7.09 -10.92 -3.57
CA TRP A 210 7.33 -12.05 -2.68
C TRP A 210 7.18 -13.40 -3.38
N VAL A 211 6.18 -13.56 -4.23
CA VAL A 211 5.91 -14.78 -5.02
C VAL A 211 6.08 -14.45 -6.51
N ARG A 212 7.10 -15.05 -7.12
CA ARG A 212 7.45 -14.81 -8.53
C ARG A 212 7.34 -16.07 -9.39
N ASN A 213 6.57 -17.04 -8.93
CA ASN A 213 6.32 -18.28 -9.66
C ASN A 213 5.15 -18.05 -10.63
N PRO A 214 5.32 -18.30 -11.95
CA PRO A 214 4.20 -18.19 -12.90
C PRO A 214 3.09 -19.16 -12.55
N MET A 215 1.84 -18.66 -12.63
CA MET A 215 0.62 -19.44 -12.45
C MET A 215 -0.37 -19.10 -13.55
N THR A 216 -1.01 -20.10 -14.11
CA THR A 216 -2.12 -19.93 -15.06
C THR A 216 -3.42 -19.61 -14.33
N ALA A 217 -4.40 -19.06 -15.05
CA ALA A 217 -5.75 -18.83 -14.52
C ALA A 217 -6.37 -20.13 -13.96
N GLU A 218 -6.14 -21.25 -14.61
CA GLU A 218 -6.62 -22.56 -14.16
C GLU A 218 -6.00 -22.99 -12.82
N GLU A 219 -4.68 -22.84 -12.66
CA GLU A 219 -3.96 -23.13 -11.41
C GLU A 219 -4.38 -22.21 -10.26
N ILE A 220 -4.67 -20.94 -10.57
CA ILE A 220 -5.18 -19.96 -9.59
C ILE A 220 -6.59 -20.34 -9.15
N ARG A 221 -7.46 -20.71 -10.10
CA ARG A 221 -8.88 -21.00 -9.87
C ARG A 221 -9.13 -22.33 -9.17
N ASN A 222 -8.36 -23.36 -9.50
CA ASN A 222 -8.64 -24.72 -9.06
C ASN A 222 -7.93 -25.05 -7.76
N PRO A 223 -8.67 -25.57 -6.75
CA PRO A 223 -8.04 -26.05 -5.53
C PRO A 223 -7.12 -27.25 -5.78
N GLY A 224 -5.96 -27.25 -5.10
CA GLY A 224 -4.97 -28.30 -5.14
C GLY A 224 -4.16 -28.36 -3.85
N PRO A 225 -3.20 -29.30 -3.74
CA PRO A 225 -2.38 -29.45 -2.52
C PRO A 225 -1.64 -28.16 -2.09
N ALA A 226 -1.14 -27.39 -3.04
CA ALA A 226 -0.45 -26.12 -2.79
C ALA A 226 -1.39 -24.89 -2.80
N ASN A 227 -2.58 -25.04 -3.40
CA ASN A 227 -3.57 -23.98 -3.59
C ASN A 227 -4.95 -24.38 -3.03
N ARG A 228 -5.04 -24.59 -1.71
CA ARG A 228 -6.29 -25.00 -1.06
C ARG A 228 -7.37 -23.93 -1.17
N LEU A 229 -8.62 -24.33 -1.14
CA LEU A 229 -9.76 -23.43 -0.94
C LEU A 229 -9.68 -22.82 0.46
N VAL A 230 -9.86 -21.51 0.58
CA VAL A 230 -9.83 -20.78 1.86
C VAL A 230 -11.18 -20.17 2.25
N GLY A 231 -11.95 -19.73 1.27
CA GLY A 231 -13.31 -19.21 1.43
C GLY A 231 -13.92 -19.06 0.04
N PHE A 232 -14.91 -19.90 -0.31
CA PHE A 232 -15.46 -19.90 -1.68
C PHE A 232 -15.89 -18.50 -2.12
N PRO A 233 -15.49 -18.03 -3.34
CA PRO A 233 -14.82 -18.79 -4.41
C PRO A 233 -13.27 -18.78 -4.34
N TYR A 234 -12.67 -18.20 -3.29
CA TYR A 234 -11.24 -17.93 -3.22
C TYR A 234 -10.41 -19.17 -2.86
N THR A 235 -9.42 -19.42 -3.68
CA THR A 235 -8.26 -20.26 -3.35
C THR A 235 -7.21 -19.46 -2.59
N LYS A 236 -6.17 -20.12 -2.08
CA LYS A 236 -5.05 -19.43 -1.43
C LYS A 236 -4.37 -18.43 -2.36
N ALA A 237 -4.29 -18.73 -3.66
CA ALA A 237 -3.74 -17.84 -4.69
C ALA A 237 -4.61 -16.62 -5.03
N MET A 238 -5.75 -16.44 -4.36
CA MET A 238 -6.62 -15.27 -4.46
C MET A 238 -6.68 -14.45 -3.18
N ASN A 239 -5.85 -14.80 -2.18
CA ASN A 239 -5.79 -14.10 -0.90
C ASN A 239 -4.51 -13.30 -0.77
N SER A 240 -4.59 -12.17 -0.09
CA SER A 240 -3.42 -11.41 0.36
C SER A 240 -2.44 -12.30 1.13
N ASN A 241 -1.17 -12.23 0.78
CA ASN A 241 -0.09 -12.92 1.45
C ASN A 241 0.62 -11.97 2.43
N TRP A 242 0.43 -12.19 3.71
CA TRP A 242 1.04 -11.41 4.79
C TRP A 242 2.24 -12.12 5.47
N ASP A 243 2.53 -13.37 5.07
CA ASP A 243 3.64 -14.17 5.58
C ASP A 243 4.92 -13.86 4.77
N LEU A 244 5.54 -12.74 5.08
CA LEU A 244 6.62 -12.16 4.30
C LEU A 244 7.51 -11.24 5.16
N ASP A 245 8.65 -10.81 4.58
CA ASP A 245 9.55 -9.80 5.15
C ASP A 245 9.82 -8.74 4.09
N GLN A 246 9.13 -7.61 4.19
CA GLN A 246 9.22 -6.50 3.24
C GLN A 246 9.17 -5.15 3.95
N ALA A 247 9.89 -4.17 3.40
CA ALA A 247 9.81 -2.76 3.79
C ALA A 247 9.75 -1.88 2.55
N ALA A 248 9.09 -0.73 2.68
CA ALA A 248 9.09 0.31 1.66
C ALA A 248 9.06 1.69 2.31
N ALA A 249 9.70 2.65 1.63
CA ALA A 249 9.81 4.02 2.07
C ALA A 249 9.62 5.01 0.91
N LEU A 250 9.11 6.19 1.25
CA LEU A 250 8.92 7.33 0.34
C LEU A 250 9.54 8.58 0.97
N ILE A 251 10.11 9.43 0.14
CA ILE A 251 10.57 10.78 0.51
C ILE A 251 9.72 11.79 -0.25
N VAL A 252 8.88 12.52 0.47
CA VAL A 252 8.06 13.61 -0.07
C VAL A 252 8.60 14.91 0.49
N CYS A 253 8.91 15.87 -0.36
CA CYS A 253 9.45 17.15 0.09
C CYS A 253 8.89 18.32 -0.73
N SER A 254 9.18 19.55 -0.30
CA SER A 254 8.93 20.74 -1.12
C SER A 254 9.89 20.81 -2.31
N ALA A 255 9.47 21.40 -3.41
CA ALA A 255 10.35 21.65 -4.56
C ALA A 255 11.62 22.39 -4.14
N GLU A 256 11.51 23.39 -3.26
CA GLU A 256 12.65 24.12 -2.69
C GLU A 256 13.63 23.18 -1.96
N ALA A 257 13.10 22.25 -1.14
CA ALA A 257 13.94 21.29 -0.42
C ALA A 257 14.61 20.29 -1.36
N ALA A 258 13.92 19.87 -2.42
CA ALA A 258 14.47 18.99 -3.45
C ALA A 258 15.61 19.67 -4.20
N GLU A 259 15.42 20.91 -4.65
CA GLU A 259 16.46 21.73 -5.29
C GLU A 259 17.67 21.96 -4.37
N ALA A 260 17.42 22.35 -3.11
CA ALA A 260 18.46 22.56 -2.09
C ALA A 260 19.23 21.28 -1.71
N ALA A 261 18.64 20.11 -1.94
CA ALA A 261 19.30 18.81 -1.78
C ALA A 261 20.00 18.32 -3.06
N GLY A 262 19.83 19.02 -4.18
CA GLY A 262 20.44 18.68 -5.46
C GLY A 262 19.74 17.52 -6.18
N VAL A 263 18.47 17.26 -5.88
CA VAL A 263 17.69 16.21 -6.56
C VAL A 263 17.43 16.63 -8.00
N ALA A 264 17.81 15.79 -8.95
CA ALA A 264 17.58 16.04 -10.36
C ALA A 264 16.07 16.10 -10.67
N SER A 265 15.67 17.04 -11.54
CA SER A 265 14.24 17.28 -11.82
C SER A 265 13.53 16.10 -12.49
N ASP A 266 14.25 15.24 -13.19
CA ASP A 266 13.72 14.01 -13.78
C ASP A 266 13.38 12.92 -12.74
N ARG A 267 13.78 13.14 -11.48
CA ARG A 267 13.40 12.27 -10.35
C ARG A 267 12.10 12.70 -9.68
N TRP A 268 11.60 13.90 -10.00
CA TRP A 268 10.43 14.45 -9.35
C TRP A 268 9.14 13.83 -9.88
N LEU A 269 8.32 13.34 -8.96
CA LEU A 269 6.92 13.05 -9.24
C LEU A 269 6.04 14.01 -8.45
N PHE A 270 5.01 14.48 -9.13
CA PHE A 270 4.05 15.38 -8.54
C PHE A 270 2.82 14.59 -8.07
N PRO A 271 2.51 14.57 -6.75
CA PRO A 271 1.19 14.17 -6.28
C PRO A 271 0.15 15.19 -6.77
N GLN A 272 -0.49 14.91 -7.89
CA GLN A 272 -1.43 15.82 -8.57
C GLN A 272 -2.68 16.04 -7.72
N SER A 273 -3.15 14.99 -7.07
CA SER A 273 -4.28 15.04 -6.15
C SER A 273 -4.22 13.89 -5.17
N GLY A 274 -4.94 14.08 -4.05
CA GLY A 274 -5.16 13.03 -3.07
C GLY A 274 -6.50 13.21 -2.37
N THR A 275 -7.19 12.11 -2.11
CA THR A 275 -8.46 12.09 -1.38
C THR A 275 -8.51 10.94 -0.40
N ASP A 276 -9.31 11.11 0.65
CA ASP A 276 -9.63 10.09 1.64
C ASP A 276 -11.15 9.94 1.76
N GLY A 277 -11.63 8.73 1.98
CA GLY A 277 -13.04 8.43 2.14
C GLY A 277 -13.29 7.26 3.09
N ALA A 278 -14.51 7.14 3.59
CA ALA A 278 -14.91 6.01 4.40
C ALA A 278 -16.36 5.62 4.14
N ASP A 279 -16.58 4.32 3.97
CA ASP A 279 -17.90 3.71 3.98
C ASP A 279 -18.38 3.46 5.42
N THR A 280 -19.63 3.04 5.56
CA THR A 280 -20.16 2.55 6.83
C THR A 280 -19.27 1.46 7.42
N ASN A 281 -18.81 1.64 8.68
CA ASN A 281 -17.81 0.77 9.30
C ASN A 281 -18.23 -0.70 9.31
N PHE A 282 -19.46 -0.99 9.72
CA PHE A 282 -19.97 -2.34 9.82
C PHE A 282 -20.55 -2.82 8.49
N VAL A 283 -20.06 -3.94 8.00
CA VAL A 283 -20.51 -4.52 6.73
C VAL A 283 -21.99 -4.86 6.77
N SER A 284 -22.49 -5.38 7.89
CA SER A 284 -23.91 -5.72 8.11
C SER A 284 -24.86 -4.54 8.02
N ASN A 285 -24.36 -3.30 8.12
CA ASN A 285 -25.18 -2.08 8.02
C ASN A 285 -25.18 -1.46 6.61
N ARG A 286 -24.49 -2.07 5.65
CA ARG A 286 -24.44 -1.58 4.28
C ARG A 286 -25.65 -2.03 3.48
N ARG A 287 -26.16 -1.14 2.64
CA ARG A 287 -27.30 -1.45 1.77
C ARG A 287 -26.91 -2.46 0.68
N ASP A 288 -25.75 -2.20 0.04
CA ASP A 288 -25.22 -3.00 -1.07
C ASP A 288 -23.82 -3.48 -0.74
N LEU A 289 -23.50 -4.70 -1.16
CA LEU A 289 -22.17 -5.30 -0.96
C LEU A 289 -21.39 -5.48 -2.27
N HIS A 290 -21.96 -5.06 -3.39
CA HIS A 290 -21.31 -5.04 -4.70
C HIS A 290 -20.80 -3.66 -5.10
N SER A 291 -21.01 -2.66 -4.26
CA SER A 291 -20.66 -1.25 -4.50
C SER A 291 -20.03 -0.60 -3.27
N SER A 292 -19.36 0.51 -3.47
CA SER A 292 -18.75 1.34 -2.42
C SER A 292 -18.92 2.81 -2.75
N PRO A 293 -19.92 3.48 -2.15
CA PRO A 293 -20.11 4.92 -2.34
C PRO A 293 -18.89 5.75 -1.99
N ALA A 294 -18.10 5.34 -1.01
CA ALA A 294 -16.87 6.05 -0.64
C ALA A 294 -15.80 5.98 -1.73
N ILE A 295 -15.63 4.82 -2.37
CA ILE A 295 -14.71 4.68 -3.51
C ILE A 295 -15.18 5.55 -4.66
N GLN A 296 -16.49 5.51 -4.98
CA GLN A 296 -17.09 6.30 -6.07
C GLN A 296 -16.83 7.79 -5.87
N VAL A 297 -17.20 8.32 -4.70
CA VAL A 297 -17.09 9.75 -4.42
C VAL A 297 -15.64 10.19 -4.31
N ALA A 298 -14.82 9.50 -3.50
CA ALA A 298 -13.44 9.90 -3.26
C ALA A 298 -12.54 9.65 -4.48
N GLY A 299 -12.70 8.52 -5.18
CA GLY A 299 -11.94 8.23 -6.38
C GLY A 299 -12.23 9.20 -7.53
N ARG A 300 -13.52 9.49 -7.79
CA ARG A 300 -13.88 10.50 -8.80
C ARG A 300 -13.39 11.89 -8.40
N ARG A 301 -13.51 12.25 -7.13
CA ARG A 301 -13.02 13.54 -6.64
C ARG A 301 -11.51 13.68 -6.81
N ALA A 302 -10.73 12.61 -6.62
CA ALA A 302 -9.30 12.64 -6.88
C ALA A 302 -9.02 12.95 -8.37
N MET A 303 -9.72 12.28 -9.30
CA MET A 303 -9.59 12.55 -10.73
C MET A 303 -9.99 13.97 -11.11
N GLU A 304 -11.12 14.46 -10.58
CA GLU A 304 -11.58 15.83 -10.80
C GLU A 304 -10.57 16.88 -10.33
N LEU A 305 -9.96 16.68 -9.16
CA LEU A 305 -8.93 17.57 -8.61
C LEU A 305 -7.65 17.59 -9.46
N ALA A 306 -7.29 16.47 -10.06
CA ALA A 306 -6.19 16.37 -11.00
C ALA A 306 -6.55 16.86 -12.42
N GLY A 307 -7.84 17.11 -12.70
CA GLY A 307 -8.31 17.53 -14.02
C GLY A 307 -8.25 16.41 -15.07
N VAL A 308 -8.34 15.15 -14.66
CA VAL A 308 -8.29 13.98 -15.53
C VAL A 308 -9.59 13.17 -15.47
N SER A 309 -9.89 12.45 -16.55
CA SER A 309 -10.95 11.45 -16.63
C SER A 309 -10.40 10.04 -16.43
N PRO A 310 -11.24 9.01 -16.22
CA PRO A 310 -10.78 7.62 -16.12
C PRO A 310 -9.98 7.13 -17.34
N SER A 311 -10.24 7.69 -18.53
CA SER A 311 -9.55 7.36 -19.77
C SER A 311 -8.16 7.99 -19.91
N ASP A 312 -7.86 9.02 -19.09
CA ASP A 312 -6.56 9.69 -19.09
C ASP A 312 -5.56 9.04 -18.11
N ILE A 313 -6.00 8.02 -17.37
CA ILE A 313 -5.15 7.29 -16.43
C ILE A 313 -4.46 6.14 -17.17
N ASP A 314 -3.15 6.26 -17.36
CA ASP A 314 -2.33 5.28 -18.08
C ASP A 314 -2.01 4.07 -17.21
N HIS A 315 -1.56 4.31 -15.97
CA HIS A 315 -1.10 3.29 -15.05
C HIS A 315 -1.97 3.24 -13.79
N VAL A 316 -2.37 2.04 -13.41
CA VAL A 316 -3.26 1.81 -12.26
C VAL A 316 -2.66 0.75 -11.34
N ASP A 317 -2.63 1.02 -10.04
CA ASP A 317 -2.41 0.00 -9.00
C ASP A 317 -3.55 0.05 -7.97
N LEU A 318 -4.50 -0.87 -8.11
CA LEU A 318 -5.62 -0.99 -7.18
C LEU A 318 -5.27 -1.89 -6.00
N TYR A 319 -5.75 -1.50 -4.83
CA TYR A 319 -5.58 -2.30 -3.62
C TYR A 319 -6.27 -3.65 -3.76
N SER A 320 -5.48 -4.72 -3.75
CA SER A 320 -5.89 -6.05 -4.20
C SER A 320 -5.79 -7.12 -3.11
N CYS A 321 -6.31 -6.81 -1.91
CA CYS A 321 -6.36 -7.80 -0.83
C CYS A 321 -7.20 -9.04 -1.21
N PHE A 322 -8.23 -8.85 -2.03
CA PHE A 322 -9.09 -9.86 -2.64
C PHE A 322 -9.58 -9.38 -4.00
N PRO A 323 -9.95 -10.28 -4.92
CA PRO A 323 -10.48 -9.90 -6.23
C PRO A 323 -11.68 -8.97 -6.20
N SER A 324 -12.61 -9.13 -5.24
CA SER A 324 -13.77 -8.24 -5.12
C SER A 324 -13.39 -6.79 -4.83
N ALA A 325 -12.32 -6.54 -4.07
CA ALA A 325 -11.85 -5.18 -3.82
C ALA A 325 -11.42 -4.48 -5.12
N VAL A 326 -10.70 -5.19 -5.99
CA VAL A 326 -10.26 -4.68 -7.30
C VAL A 326 -11.45 -4.40 -8.21
N GLN A 327 -12.37 -5.38 -8.31
CA GLN A 327 -13.54 -5.30 -9.20
C GLN A 327 -14.46 -4.15 -8.80
N ILE A 328 -14.75 -4.00 -7.51
CA ILE A 328 -15.58 -2.89 -7.00
C ILE A 328 -14.87 -1.55 -7.28
N ALA A 329 -13.58 -1.44 -6.94
CA ALA A 329 -12.85 -0.19 -7.14
C ALA A 329 -12.78 0.21 -8.63
N ALA A 330 -12.47 -0.73 -9.52
CA ALA A 330 -12.42 -0.47 -10.95
C ALA A 330 -13.78 -0.04 -11.51
N THR A 331 -14.87 -0.64 -11.01
CA THR A 331 -16.24 -0.31 -11.43
C THR A 331 -16.67 1.08 -10.95
N GLU A 332 -16.45 1.37 -9.65
CA GLU A 332 -16.86 2.66 -9.05
C GLU A 332 -16.09 3.85 -9.62
N MET A 333 -14.86 3.64 -10.05
CA MET A 333 -14.05 4.68 -10.69
C MET A 333 -14.09 4.67 -12.22
N GLU A 334 -14.91 3.81 -12.83
CA GLU A 334 -15.10 3.70 -14.28
C GLU A 334 -13.80 3.37 -15.06
N LEU A 335 -12.85 2.68 -14.40
CA LEU A 335 -11.56 2.32 -15.01
C LEU A 335 -11.65 1.13 -15.98
N GLY A 336 -12.76 0.36 -15.94
CA GLY A 336 -12.87 -0.93 -16.62
C GLY A 336 -12.12 -2.04 -15.88
N ILE A 337 -12.62 -3.27 -16.00
CA ILE A 337 -12.02 -4.46 -15.36
C ILE A 337 -11.16 -5.29 -16.30
N ASP A 338 -11.14 -4.93 -17.59
CA ASP A 338 -10.48 -5.70 -18.67
C ASP A 338 -9.08 -5.12 -19.02
N ARG A 339 -8.55 -4.23 -18.17
CA ARG A 339 -7.21 -3.65 -18.30
C ARG A 339 -6.29 -4.15 -17.20
N GLN A 340 -4.98 -3.86 -17.30
CA GLN A 340 -4.04 -4.09 -16.21
C GLN A 340 -4.38 -3.13 -15.04
N LEU A 341 -4.68 -3.68 -13.86
CA LEU A 341 -5.10 -2.96 -12.67
C LEU A 341 -4.07 -3.02 -11.54
N THR A 342 -2.85 -3.43 -11.85
CA THR A 342 -1.73 -3.48 -10.91
C THR A 342 -0.41 -3.16 -11.59
N GLN A 343 0.49 -2.51 -10.88
CA GLN A 343 1.89 -2.32 -11.27
C GLN A 343 2.83 -3.16 -10.38
N THR A 344 2.38 -3.54 -9.19
CA THR A 344 3.14 -4.37 -8.26
C THR A 344 3.00 -5.87 -8.52
N GLY A 345 1.83 -6.33 -8.95
CA GLY A 345 1.39 -7.73 -8.97
C GLY A 345 0.45 -8.08 -7.79
N GLY A 346 0.04 -7.09 -7.00
CA GLY A 346 -1.00 -7.19 -5.97
C GLY A 346 -0.57 -7.89 -4.67
N LEU A 347 -1.41 -7.75 -3.64
CA LEU A 347 -1.13 -8.27 -2.30
C LEU A 347 -0.96 -9.78 -2.22
N THR A 348 -1.49 -10.53 -3.17
CA THR A 348 -1.35 -11.99 -3.24
C THR A 348 0.07 -12.40 -3.60
N PHE A 349 0.62 -11.81 -4.66
CA PHE A 349 1.89 -12.24 -5.27
C PHE A 349 3.04 -11.28 -4.92
N ALA A 350 2.84 -9.98 -5.10
CA ALA A 350 3.85 -9.00 -4.68
C ALA A 350 4.04 -9.03 -3.17
N GLY A 351 2.96 -9.25 -2.43
CA GLY A 351 2.97 -9.35 -0.98
C GLY A 351 2.12 -8.27 -0.32
N GLY A 352 1.52 -8.61 0.81
CA GLY A 352 0.68 -7.72 1.61
C GLY A 352 1.28 -7.50 3.00
N PRO A 353 2.29 -6.62 3.15
CA PRO A 353 2.90 -6.34 4.45
C PRO A 353 1.96 -5.54 5.34
N LEU A 354 0.87 -6.17 5.77
CA LEU A 354 -0.22 -5.61 6.59
C LEU A 354 -0.65 -4.22 6.10
N ASN A 355 -0.35 -3.16 6.87
CA ASN A 355 -0.78 -1.80 6.52
C ASN A 355 0.12 -1.13 5.46
N ASN A 356 1.34 -1.68 5.19
CA ASN A 356 2.36 -0.99 4.40
C ASN A 356 2.35 -1.30 2.89
N TYR A 357 1.38 -2.07 2.37
CA TYR A 357 1.37 -2.44 0.94
C TYR A 357 1.40 -1.21 0.00
N VAL A 358 0.61 -0.17 0.32
CA VAL A 358 0.48 0.97 -0.61
C VAL A 358 1.75 1.82 -0.69
N THR A 359 2.65 1.75 0.31
CA THR A 359 3.99 2.32 0.18
C THR A 359 4.78 1.63 -0.96
N HIS A 360 4.68 0.29 -1.07
CA HIS A 360 5.24 -0.47 -2.20
C HIS A 360 4.57 -0.13 -3.53
N SER A 361 3.24 0.04 -3.52
CA SER A 361 2.46 0.45 -4.69
C SER A 361 2.95 1.80 -5.25
N ILE A 362 3.06 2.81 -4.39
CA ILE A 362 3.54 4.15 -4.77
C ILE A 362 5.01 4.10 -5.19
N ALA A 363 5.85 3.32 -4.50
CA ALA A 363 7.25 3.17 -4.87
C ALA A 363 7.43 2.52 -6.26
N THR A 364 6.63 1.51 -6.56
CA THR A 364 6.62 0.88 -7.90
C THR A 364 6.08 1.85 -8.96
N MET A 365 4.98 2.54 -8.67
CA MET A 365 4.40 3.55 -9.56
C MET A 365 5.41 4.67 -9.87
N ALA A 366 6.22 5.06 -8.90
CA ALA A 366 7.27 6.07 -9.11
C ALA A 366 8.27 5.65 -10.18
N GLY A 367 8.70 4.39 -10.18
CA GLY A 367 9.55 3.84 -11.25
C GLY A 367 8.86 3.86 -12.61
N VAL A 368 7.62 3.37 -12.66
CA VAL A 368 6.82 3.29 -13.90
C VAL A 368 6.64 4.67 -14.54
N LEU A 369 6.25 5.68 -13.77
CA LEU A 369 6.02 7.04 -14.29
C LEU A 369 7.31 7.75 -14.73
N ARG A 370 8.45 7.43 -14.12
CA ARG A 370 9.75 7.96 -14.58
C ARG A 370 10.22 7.32 -15.88
N GLU A 371 9.84 6.06 -16.13
CA GLU A 371 10.11 5.36 -17.40
C GLU A 371 9.16 5.80 -18.51
N ASP A 372 7.93 6.22 -18.14
CA ASP A 372 6.87 6.67 -19.06
C ASP A 372 6.48 8.12 -18.75
N ALA A 373 7.44 9.04 -18.95
CA ALA A 373 7.29 10.44 -18.59
C ALA A 373 6.11 11.11 -19.32
N GLY A 374 5.28 11.83 -18.57
CA GLY A 374 4.07 12.49 -19.06
C GLY A 374 2.81 11.64 -18.88
N SER A 375 2.92 10.38 -18.47
CA SER A 375 1.78 9.54 -18.11
C SER A 375 1.20 9.88 -16.74
N VAL A 376 -0.03 9.44 -16.51
CA VAL A 376 -0.77 9.60 -15.25
C VAL A 376 -0.94 8.24 -14.57
N GLY A 377 -0.51 8.16 -13.31
CA GLY A 377 -0.65 6.99 -12.47
C GLY A 377 -1.65 7.17 -11.33
N LEU A 378 -2.44 6.15 -11.06
CA LEU A 378 -3.39 6.08 -9.95
C LEU A 378 -2.97 4.97 -8.99
N CYS A 379 -2.79 5.31 -7.71
CA CYS A 379 -2.70 4.35 -6.61
C CYS A 379 -3.95 4.44 -5.74
N SER A 380 -4.59 3.29 -5.49
CA SER A 380 -5.69 3.18 -4.54
C SER A 380 -5.27 2.47 -3.26
N ALA A 381 -5.92 2.80 -2.18
CA ALA A 381 -5.66 2.23 -0.87
C ALA A 381 -6.97 1.85 -0.16
N ASN A 382 -6.95 0.73 0.58
CA ASN A 382 -8.12 0.22 1.27
C ASN A 382 -7.74 -0.30 2.66
N GLY A 383 -8.51 0.08 3.66
CA GLY A 383 -8.40 -0.40 5.03
C GLY A 383 -9.70 -1.02 5.53
N GLY A 384 -9.58 -2.06 6.35
CA GLY A 384 -10.72 -2.81 6.85
C GLY A 384 -11.39 -3.67 5.78
N TYR A 385 -12.70 -3.66 5.75
CA TYR A 385 -13.53 -4.49 4.86
C TYR A 385 -14.18 -3.61 3.79
N ILE A 386 -13.38 -3.08 2.84
CA ILE A 386 -13.80 -2.02 1.91
C ILE A 386 -14.44 -0.87 2.70
N THR A 387 -13.69 -0.34 3.68
CA THR A 387 -14.25 0.61 4.67
C THR A 387 -13.56 1.96 4.63
N LYS A 388 -12.22 1.98 4.65
CA LYS A 388 -11.41 3.20 4.61
C LYS A 388 -10.66 3.23 3.29
N HIS A 389 -10.71 4.34 2.60
CA HIS A 389 -10.11 4.47 1.28
C HIS A 389 -9.23 5.71 1.22
N ALA A 390 -8.17 5.62 0.43
CA ALA A 390 -7.39 6.77 0.02
C ALA A 390 -6.95 6.59 -1.44
N PHE A 391 -6.84 7.69 -2.16
CA PHE A 391 -6.46 7.72 -3.57
C PHE A 391 -5.38 8.77 -3.77
N GLY A 392 -4.46 8.49 -4.67
CA GLY A 392 -3.45 9.44 -5.12
C GLY A 392 -3.24 9.34 -6.63
N LEU A 393 -3.22 10.47 -7.31
CA LEU A 393 -2.81 10.58 -8.70
C LEU A 393 -1.43 11.21 -8.75
N TYR A 394 -0.60 10.68 -9.63
CA TYR A 394 0.80 11.04 -9.78
C TYR A 394 1.16 11.23 -11.24
N SER A 395 2.07 12.17 -11.54
CA SER A 395 2.70 12.32 -12.86
C SER A 395 4.12 12.85 -12.72
N THR A 396 4.89 12.84 -13.79
CA THR A 396 6.20 13.51 -13.89
C THR A 396 6.06 14.96 -14.30
#